data_90569ed41e846a2ab108090f07c7e423
#
_entry.id   90569ed41e846a2ab108090f07c7e423
#
_cell.length_a   1.000
_cell.length_b   1.000
_cell.length_c   1.000
_cell.angle_alpha   90.00
_cell.angle_beta   90.00
_cell.angle_gamma   90.00
#
_symmetry.space_group_name_H-M   'P 1'
#
loop_
_entity.id
_entity.type
_entity.pdbx_description
1 polymer ?
#
loop_
_entity_poly.entity_id
_entity_poly.type
_entity_poly.pdbx_seq_one_letter_code
_entity_poly.pdbx_strand_id
1 'polypeptide(L)'
;MDFINVFLNITTGASLILLMPGPTNTLLMTSGYTCGPARTLPLIATEALGYSIAISVWGFVLIALSERYSGIGTAVRLLCAAYLAFLACRIASMKQLASESHRPAVSSRSLLTATLLNPKALLFASVVFPREVYDTAELYSWALLSFLLIAVPIGFAWAWLGQVVRTAPSHAMQRWVPKLIGLSLLSFSLYLTYPAFK
;
A
#
# COMPACT_ATOMS: atom_id res chain seq x y z
N MET A 1 -8.05 -2.44 -24.21
CA MET A 1 -7.87 -1.29 -23.27
C MET A 1 -6.65 -0.52 -23.72
N ASP A 2 -6.73 0.82 -23.84
CA ASP A 2 -5.59 1.60 -24.30
C ASP A 2 -4.55 1.78 -23.21
N PHE A 3 -3.26 1.82 -23.58
CA PHE A 3 -2.14 1.98 -22.64
C PHE A 3 -2.30 3.22 -21.74
N ILE A 4 -2.83 4.33 -22.27
CA ILE A 4 -3.08 5.56 -21.52
C ILE A 4 -4.12 5.32 -20.42
N ASN A 5 -5.19 4.62 -20.70
CA ASN A 5 -6.23 4.30 -19.71
C ASN A 5 -5.69 3.36 -18.62
N VAL A 6 -4.89 2.37 -19.01
CA VAL A 6 -4.19 1.50 -18.05
C VAL A 6 -3.31 2.33 -17.13
N PHE A 7 -2.47 3.20 -17.70
CA PHE A 7 -1.58 4.08 -16.94
C PHE A 7 -2.36 4.96 -15.95
N LEU A 8 -3.40 5.66 -16.40
CA LEU A 8 -4.19 6.56 -15.54
C LEU A 8 -4.90 5.82 -14.41
N ASN A 9 -5.51 4.67 -14.71
CA ASN A 9 -6.19 3.87 -13.69
C ASN A 9 -5.22 3.34 -12.63
N ILE A 10 -4.09 2.77 -13.08
CA ILE A 10 -3.08 2.22 -12.18
C ILE A 10 -2.46 3.34 -11.34
N THR A 11 -2.02 4.44 -11.95
CA THR A 11 -1.34 5.52 -11.22
C THR A 11 -2.27 6.19 -10.22
N THR A 12 -3.52 6.47 -10.59
CA THR A 12 -4.50 7.08 -9.69
C THR A 12 -4.86 6.14 -8.54
N GLY A 13 -5.24 4.90 -8.84
CA GLY A 13 -5.64 3.92 -7.83
C GLY A 13 -4.47 3.55 -6.91
N ALA A 14 -3.27 3.33 -7.47
CA ALA A 14 -2.09 3.02 -6.68
C ALA A 14 -1.69 4.19 -5.77
N SER A 15 -1.73 5.43 -6.26
CA SER A 15 -1.41 6.61 -5.45
C SER A 15 -2.29 6.71 -4.21
N LEU A 16 -3.60 6.54 -4.35
CA LEU A 16 -4.54 6.59 -3.24
C LEU A 16 -4.21 5.55 -2.17
N ILE A 17 -3.96 4.30 -2.58
CA ILE A 17 -3.68 3.21 -1.64
C ILE A 17 -2.27 3.32 -1.04
N LEU A 18 -1.25 3.72 -1.83
CA LEU A 18 0.13 3.85 -1.36
C LEU A 18 0.31 5.02 -0.39
N LEU A 19 -0.41 6.12 -0.59
CA LEU A 19 -0.42 7.25 0.35
C LEU A 19 -1.07 6.91 1.68
N MET A 20 -1.92 5.88 1.72
CA MET A 20 -2.45 5.40 2.99
C MET A 20 -1.34 4.75 3.81
N PRO A 21 -1.23 5.08 5.10
CA PRO A 21 -0.28 4.39 5.98
C PRO A 21 -0.64 2.92 6.09
N GLY A 22 0.41 2.13 6.24
CA GLY A 22 0.31 0.68 6.38
C GLY A 22 1.61 0.10 6.93
N PRO A 23 1.69 -1.22 7.09
CA PRO A 23 2.87 -1.85 7.68
C PRO A 23 4.18 -1.48 6.98
N THR A 24 4.21 -1.53 5.65
CA THR A 24 5.42 -1.24 4.86
C THR A 24 5.80 0.24 4.90
N ASN A 25 4.82 1.14 4.72
CA ASN A 25 5.05 2.58 4.83
C ASN A 25 5.60 2.97 6.20
N THR A 26 5.09 2.34 7.27
CA THR A 26 5.59 2.56 8.63
C THR A 26 7.04 2.09 8.78
N LEU A 27 7.41 0.97 8.16
CA LEU A 27 8.80 0.47 8.16
C LEU A 27 9.71 1.42 7.37
N LEU A 28 9.30 1.90 6.19
CA LEU A 28 10.07 2.89 5.42
C LEU A 28 10.24 4.20 6.18
N MET A 29 9.16 4.70 6.79
CA MET A 29 9.20 5.89 7.64
C MET A 29 10.14 5.69 8.85
N THR A 30 10.10 4.53 9.49
CA THR A 30 11.00 4.20 10.62
C THR A 30 12.46 4.15 10.15
N SER A 31 12.74 3.56 8.98
CA SER A 31 14.09 3.55 8.42
C SER A 31 14.56 4.97 8.07
N GLY A 32 13.71 5.77 7.46
CA GLY A 32 14.01 7.18 7.17
C GLY A 32 14.27 8.00 8.43
N TYR A 33 13.53 7.75 9.50
CA TYR A 33 13.75 8.35 10.81
C TYR A 33 15.11 7.96 11.42
N THR A 34 15.50 6.70 11.33
CA THR A 34 16.72 6.16 11.98
C THR A 34 17.99 6.40 11.16
N CYS A 35 17.93 6.15 9.85
CA CYS A 35 19.10 6.12 8.96
C CYS A 35 19.10 7.21 7.89
N GLY A 36 17.98 7.90 7.70
CA GLY A 36 17.77 8.88 6.63
C GLY A 36 17.27 8.24 5.31
N PRO A 37 16.65 9.04 4.42
CA PRO A 37 16.00 8.54 3.20
C PRO A 37 16.97 7.91 2.20
N ALA A 38 18.19 8.44 2.06
CA ALA A 38 19.18 7.90 1.13
C ALA A 38 19.58 6.46 1.49
N ARG A 39 19.75 6.16 2.79
CA ARG A 39 20.05 4.80 3.26
C ARG A 39 18.84 3.87 3.25
N THR A 40 17.65 4.40 3.05
CA THR A 40 16.39 3.64 2.92
C THR A 40 16.14 3.17 1.47
N LEU A 41 16.87 3.67 0.46
CA LEU A 41 16.68 3.29 -0.94
C LEU A 41 16.69 1.77 -1.20
N PRO A 42 17.58 0.95 -0.62
CA PRO A 42 17.54 -0.51 -0.79
C PRO A 42 16.24 -1.14 -0.26
N LEU A 43 15.66 -0.57 0.80
CA LEU A 43 14.38 -1.02 1.34
C LEU A 43 13.22 -0.64 0.39
N ILE A 44 13.25 0.54 -0.21
CA ILE A 44 12.25 0.94 -1.22
C ILE A 44 12.28 -0.01 -2.41
N ALA A 45 13.47 -0.39 -2.90
CA ALA A 45 13.62 -1.41 -3.94
C ALA A 45 13.08 -2.78 -3.49
N THR A 46 13.30 -3.15 -2.23
CA THR A 46 12.75 -4.39 -1.65
C THR A 46 11.22 -4.35 -1.57
N GLU A 47 10.62 -3.22 -1.21
CA GLU A 47 9.17 -3.03 -1.19
C GLU A 47 8.60 -3.14 -2.61
N ALA A 48 9.21 -2.45 -3.59
CA ALA A 48 8.80 -2.50 -4.98
C ALA A 48 8.82 -3.94 -5.55
N LEU A 49 9.88 -4.70 -5.25
CA LEU A 49 9.98 -6.11 -5.61
C LEU A 49 8.90 -6.95 -4.90
N GLY A 50 8.69 -6.73 -3.61
CA GLY A 50 7.67 -7.43 -2.83
C GLY A 50 6.26 -7.21 -3.36
N TYR A 51 5.90 -5.96 -3.69
CA TYR A 51 4.62 -5.66 -4.32
C TYR A 51 4.50 -6.27 -5.71
N SER A 52 5.56 -6.23 -6.53
CA SER A 52 5.54 -6.86 -7.85
C SER A 52 5.22 -8.35 -7.77
N ILE A 53 5.88 -9.06 -6.88
CA ILE A 53 5.62 -10.49 -6.64
C ILE A 53 4.19 -10.71 -6.12
N ALA A 54 3.77 -9.96 -5.10
CA ALA A 54 2.48 -10.17 -4.46
C ALA A 54 1.30 -9.83 -5.39
N ILE A 55 1.39 -8.74 -6.18
CA ILE A 55 0.37 -8.38 -7.18
C ILE A 55 0.28 -9.45 -8.26
N SER A 56 1.42 -9.97 -8.74
CA SER A 56 1.43 -11.06 -9.73
C SER A 56 0.74 -12.30 -9.18
N VAL A 57 1.17 -12.76 -8.01
CA VAL A 57 0.61 -13.97 -7.39
C VAL A 57 -0.89 -13.82 -7.15
N TRP A 58 -1.31 -12.74 -6.49
CA TRP A 58 -2.72 -12.52 -6.20
C TRP A 58 -3.55 -12.30 -7.47
N GLY A 59 -3.04 -11.57 -8.47
CA GLY A 59 -3.74 -11.34 -9.71
C GLY A 59 -4.07 -12.64 -10.45
N PHE A 60 -3.09 -13.50 -10.67
CA PHE A 60 -3.31 -14.79 -11.32
C PHE A 60 -4.17 -15.74 -10.47
N VAL A 61 -3.99 -15.75 -9.15
CA VAL A 61 -4.86 -16.53 -8.25
C VAL A 61 -6.31 -16.05 -8.31
N LEU A 62 -6.55 -14.74 -8.30
CA LEU A 62 -7.90 -14.18 -8.35
C LEU A 62 -8.59 -14.47 -9.70
N ILE A 63 -7.86 -14.45 -10.81
CA ILE A 63 -8.39 -14.83 -12.13
C ILE A 63 -8.85 -16.29 -12.09
N ALA A 64 -7.96 -17.21 -11.70
CA ALA A 64 -8.27 -18.62 -11.62
C ALA A 64 -9.45 -18.94 -10.68
N LEU A 65 -9.55 -18.24 -9.55
CA LEU A 65 -10.66 -18.39 -8.62
C LEU A 65 -11.97 -17.79 -9.15
N SER A 66 -11.91 -16.66 -9.87
CA SER A 66 -13.11 -16.00 -10.42
C SER A 66 -13.81 -16.82 -11.51
N GLU A 67 -13.06 -17.64 -12.22
CA GLU A 67 -13.60 -18.59 -13.20
C GLU A 67 -14.39 -19.74 -12.54
N ARG A 68 -14.03 -20.06 -11.29
CA ARG A 68 -14.64 -21.17 -10.55
C ARG A 68 -15.75 -20.73 -9.58
N TYR A 69 -15.66 -19.49 -9.09
CA TYR A 69 -16.56 -18.95 -8.06
C TYR A 69 -16.98 -17.53 -8.41
N SER A 70 -18.21 -17.33 -8.84
CA SER A 70 -18.76 -16.04 -9.30
C SER A 70 -18.74 -14.91 -8.23
N GLY A 71 -18.72 -15.26 -6.96
CA GLY A 71 -18.75 -14.29 -5.85
C GLY A 71 -17.38 -13.88 -5.30
N ILE A 72 -16.26 -14.44 -5.82
CA ILE A 72 -14.94 -14.28 -5.21
C ILE A 72 -14.48 -12.81 -5.22
N GLY A 73 -14.74 -12.07 -6.29
CA GLY A 73 -14.38 -10.66 -6.39
C GLY A 73 -15.05 -9.79 -5.32
N THR A 74 -16.34 -10.04 -5.05
CA THR A 74 -17.09 -9.35 -3.99
C THR A 74 -16.56 -9.74 -2.61
N ALA A 75 -16.31 -11.03 -2.37
CA ALA A 75 -15.75 -11.52 -1.11
C ALA A 75 -14.39 -10.88 -0.80
N VAL A 76 -13.50 -10.81 -1.80
CA VAL A 76 -12.17 -10.19 -1.66
C VAL A 76 -12.29 -8.69 -1.35
N ARG A 77 -13.18 -7.97 -2.06
CA ARG A 77 -13.41 -6.54 -1.77
C ARG A 77 -13.90 -6.30 -0.35
N LEU A 78 -14.83 -7.11 0.12
CA LEU A 78 -15.34 -7.02 1.50
C LEU A 78 -14.26 -7.33 2.55
N LEU A 79 -13.43 -8.34 2.31
CA LEU A 79 -12.28 -8.64 3.18
C LEU A 79 -11.30 -7.47 3.23
N CYS A 80 -10.98 -6.88 2.07
CA CYS A 80 -10.12 -5.70 1.99
C CYS A 80 -10.73 -4.50 2.72
N ALA A 81 -12.04 -4.25 2.56
CA ALA A 81 -12.74 -3.18 3.26
C ALA A 81 -12.71 -3.39 4.78
N ALA A 82 -13.03 -4.59 5.25
CA ALA A 82 -12.98 -4.94 6.68
C ALA A 82 -11.57 -4.74 7.26
N TYR A 83 -10.53 -5.15 6.52
CA TYR A 83 -9.15 -4.93 6.95
C TYR A 83 -8.80 -3.44 7.03
N LEU A 84 -9.21 -2.63 6.05
CA LEU A 84 -8.97 -1.18 6.08
C LEU A 84 -9.69 -0.50 7.25
N ALA A 85 -10.93 -0.91 7.55
CA ALA A 85 -11.66 -0.44 8.72
C ALA A 85 -10.93 -0.80 10.01
N PHE A 86 -10.47 -2.04 10.14
CA PHE A 86 -9.66 -2.48 11.28
C PHE A 86 -8.38 -1.64 11.43
N LEU A 87 -7.66 -1.41 10.32
CA LEU A 87 -6.43 -0.61 10.32
C LEU A 87 -6.71 0.86 10.69
N ALA A 88 -7.81 1.42 10.19
CA ALA A 88 -8.27 2.76 10.54
C ALA A 88 -8.50 2.92 12.05
N CYS A 89 -9.24 1.99 12.66
CA CYS A 89 -9.47 1.98 14.11
C CYS A 89 -8.16 1.83 14.90
N ARG A 90 -7.28 0.93 14.47
CA ARG A 90 -5.98 0.71 15.12
C ARG A 90 -5.11 1.96 15.07
N ILE A 91 -5.00 2.63 13.92
CA ILE A 91 -4.17 3.83 13.77
C ILE A 91 -4.78 5.01 14.53
N ALA A 92 -6.10 5.21 14.46
CA ALA A 92 -6.78 6.27 15.20
C ALA A 92 -6.61 6.13 16.73
N SER A 93 -6.45 4.89 17.21
CA SER A 93 -6.23 4.59 18.63
C SER A 93 -4.76 4.76 19.08
N MET A 94 -3.82 4.98 18.17
CA MET A 94 -2.42 5.20 18.51
C MET A 94 -2.23 6.57 19.16
N LYS A 95 -1.72 6.59 20.39
CA LYS A 95 -1.48 7.82 21.14
C LYS A 95 -0.28 8.63 20.62
N GLN A 96 0.71 7.97 20.01
CA GLN A 96 1.92 8.58 19.43
C GLN A 96 2.47 7.72 18.29
N LEU A 97 2.93 8.36 17.21
CA LEU A 97 3.55 7.70 16.05
C LEU A 97 5.00 7.24 16.30
N ALA A 98 5.67 7.81 17.26
CA ALA A 98 7.09 7.52 17.54
C ALA A 98 7.43 7.78 19.00
N SER A 99 7.34 6.76 19.83
CA SER A 99 7.96 6.78 21.15
C SER A 99 8.80 5.52 21.38
N GLU A 100 9.72 5.22 20.47
CA GLU A 100 10.74 4.20 20.72
C GLU A 100 12.05 4.61 20.05
N SER A 101 12.90 5.25 20.84
CA SER A 101 14.26 5.65 20.47
C SER A 101 15.25 4.49 20.28
N HIS A 102 14.80 3.24 20.34
CA HIS A 102 15.65 2.04 20.23
C HIS A 102 15.03 0.96 19.32
N ARG A 103 14.43 1.35 18.17
CA ARG A 103 14.02 0.32 17.18
C ARG A 103 15.25 -0.20 16.44
N PRO A 104 15.43 -1.53 16.33
CA PRO A 104 16.48 -2.09 15.50
C PRO A 104 16.30 -1.64 14.04
N ALA A 105 17.41 -1.54 13.32
CA ALA A 105 17.39 -1.18 11.90
C ALA A 105 16.43 -2.11 11.13
N VAL A 106 15.57 -1.52 10.30
CA VAL A 106 14.63 -2.28 9.48
C VAL A 106 15.42 -3.15 8.50
N SER A 107 15.22 -4.46 8.53
CA SER A 107 15.89 -5.37 7.60
C SER A 107 15.06 -5.55 6.30
N SER A 108 15.75 -5.79 5.17
CA SER A 108 15.07 -6.09 3.90
C SER A 108 14.19 -7.33 4.00
N ARG A 109 14.58 -8.35 4.78
CA ARG A 109 13.75 -9.54 5.01
C ARG A 109 12.43 -9.20 5.73
N SER A 110 12.50 -8.40 6.79
CA SER A 110 11.30 -7.96 7.51
C SER A 110 10.37 -7.16 6.62
N LEU A 111 10.92 -6.24 5.80
CA LEU A 111 10.13 -5.44 4.88
C LEU A 111 9.52 -6.30 3.76
N LEU A 112 10.30 -7.20 3.16
CA LEU A 112 9.81 -8.10 2.12
C LEU A 112 8.64 -8.96 2.64
N THR A 113 8.80 -9.58 3.80
CA THR A 113 7.74 -10.38 4.43
C THR A 113 6.50 -9.52 4.71
N ALA A 114 6.70 -8.31 5.26
CA ALA A 114 5.60 -7.38 5.51
C ALA A 114 4.88 -6.97 4.21
N THR A 115 5.61 -6.82 3.09
CA THR A 115 5.04 -6.47 1.79
C THR A 115 4.27 -7.64 1.17
N LEU A 116 4.85 -8.84 1.18
CA LEU A 116 4.21 -10.05 0.63
C LEU A 116 2.91 -10.38 1.37
N LEU A 117 2.89 -10.21 2.69
CA LEU A 117 1.71 -10.44 3.52
C LEU A 117 0.82 -9.20 3.66
N ASN A 118 1.14 -8.11 2.95
CA ASN A 118 0.39 -6.87 3.04
C ASN A 118 -0.94 -7.00 2.28
N PRO A 119 -2.08 -6.83 2.94
CA PRO A 119 -3.37 -6.87 2.25
C PRO A 119 -3.56 -5.74 1.23
N LYS A 120 -2.72 -4.70 1.23
CA LYS A 120 -2.68 -3.73 0.13
C LYS A 120 -2.30 -4.38 -1.20
N ALA A 121 -1.45 -5.41 -1.19
CA ALA A 121 -1.12 -6.15 -2.41
C ALA A 121 -2.35 -6.84 -3.03
N LEU A 122 -3.21 -7.38 -2.18
CA LEU A 122 -4.49 -7.95 -2.61
C LEU A 122 -5.43 -6.86 -3.16
N LEU A 123 -5.46 -5.66 -2.54
CA LEU A 123 -6.20 -4.50 -3.06
C LEU A 123 -5.68 -4.07 -4.43
N PHE A 124 -4.37 -4.00 -4.61
CA PHE A 124 -3.80 -3.67 -5.93
C PHE A 124 -4.24 -4.68 -6.98
N ALA A 125 -4.09 -5.98 -6.71
CA ALA A 125 -4.44 -7.03 -7.64
C ALA A 125 -5.95 -7.11 -7.96
N SER A 126 -6.84 -6.78 -6.99
CA SER A 126 -8.29 -6.95 -7.13
C SER A 126 -9.04 -5.69 -7.55
N VAL A 127 -8.50 -4.50 -7.29
CA VAL A 127 -9.21 -3.22 -7.48
C VAL A 127 -8.47 -2.30 -8.46
N VAL A 128 -7.13 -2.25 -8.37
CA VAL A 128 -6.31 -1.30 -9.14
C VAL A 128 -5.88 -1.88 -10.48
N PHE A 129 -5.53 -3.17 -10.50
CA PHE A 129 -5.15 -3.86 -11.73
C PHE A 129 -6.42 -4.45 -12.39
N PRO A 130 -6.89 -3.89 -13.53
CA PRO A 130 -8.02 -4.47 -14.26
C PRO A 130 -7.68 -5.89 -14.74
N ARG A 131 -8.71 -6.75 -14.83
CA ARG A 131 -8.51 -8.13 -15.26
C ARG A 131 -7.81 -8.22 -16.62
N GLU A 132 -8.13 -7.32 -17.52
CA GLU A 132 -7.66 -7.27 -18.90
C GLU A 132 -6.14 -7.06 -19.01
N VAL A 133 -5.49 -6.51 -17.98
CA VAL A 133 -4.03 -6.35 -18.01
C VAL A 133 -3.28 -7.67 -17.89
N TYR A 134 -3.94 -8.72 -17.41
CA TYR A 134 -3.35 -10.05 -17.29
C TYR A 134 -3.50 -10.90 -18.57
N ASP A 135 -4.25 -10.41 -19.59
CA ASP A 135 -4.49 -11.15 -20.83
C ASP A 135 -3.23 -11.21 -21.71
N THR A 136 -2.36 -10.20 -21.63
CA THR A 136 -1.11 -10.17 -22.39
C THR A 136 0.08 -9.74 -21.53
N ALA A 137 1.25 -10.32 -21.79
CA ALA A 137 2.47 -9.96 -21.08
C ALA A 137 2.85 -8.49 -21.29
N GLU A 138 2.51 -7.91 -22.44
CA GLU A 138 2.78 -6.51 -22.76
C GLU A 138 1.96 -5.56 -21.87
N LEU A 139 0.63 -5.74 -21.81
CA LEU A 139 -0.25 -4.93 -20.96
C LEU A 139 0.09 -5.08 -19.48
N TYR A 140 0.39 -6.32 -19.05
CA TYR A 140 0.81 -6.58 -17.68
C TYR A 140 2.11 -5.86 -17.32
N SER A 141 3.12 -5.93 -18.19
CA SER A 141 4.40 -5.25 -17.97
C SER A 141 4.23 -3.74 -17.91
N TRP A 142 3.39 -3.18 -18.77
CA TRP A 142 3.05 -1.75 -18.76
C TRP A 142 2.32 -1.32 -17.49
N ALA A 143 1.36 -2.12 -17.04
CA ALA A 143 0.64 -1.89 -15.79
C ALA A 143 1.59 -1.94 -14.58
N LEU A 144 2.47 -2.94 -14.53
CA LEU A 144 3.43 -3.09 -13.46
C LEU A 144 4.45 -1.93 -13.44
N LEU A 145 4.94 -1.52 -14.62
CA LEU A 145 5.82 -0.36 -14.73
C LEU A 145 5.13 0.92 -14.26
N SER A 146 3.87 1.14 -14.65
CA SER A 146 3.06 2.28 -14.21
C SER A 146 2.89 2.31 -12.69
N PHE A 147 2.68 1.14 -12.08
CA PHE A 147 2.63 0.99 -10.64
C PHE A 147 3.97 1.35 -9.97
N LEU A 148 5.09 0.82 -10.48
CA LEU A 148 6.42 1.06 -9.92
C LEU A 148 6.84 2.53 -10.02
N LEU A 149 6.46 3.23 -11.11
CA LEU A 149 6.71 4.66 -11.29
C LEU A 149 6.06 5.51 -10.17
N ILE A 150 5.01 5.02 -9.54
CA ILE A 150 4.35 5.69 -8.42
C ILE A 150 4.80 5.11 -7.07
N ALA A 151 5.01 3.80 -6.97
CA ALA A 151 5.38 3.15 -5.73
C ALA A 151 6.74 3.62 -5.20
N VAL A 152 7.73 3.74 -6.07
CA VAL A 152 9.09 4.16 -5.68
C VAL A 152 9.13 5.60 -5.14
N PRO A 153 8.59 6.62 -5.82
CA PRO A 153 8.53 7.98 -5.28
C PRO A 153 7.72 8.09 -3.98
N ILE A 154 6.59 7.38 -3.85
CA ILE A 154 5.79 7.40 -2.63
C ILE A 154 6.53 6.71 -1.49
N GLY A 155 7.21 5.58 -1.73
CA GLY A 155 8.07 4.93 -0.75
C GLY A 155 9.19 5.86 -0.27
N PHE A 156 9.80 6.62 -1.19
CA PHE A 156 10.78 7.66 -0.83
C PHE A 156 10.15 8.79 0.00
N ALA A 157 8.95 9.23 -0.36
CA ALA A 157 8.24 10.27 0.41
C ALA A 157 7.95 9.81 1.85
N TRP A 158 7.60 8.54 2.08
CA TRP A 158 7.45 7.97 3.43
C TRP A 158 8.78 7.96 4.20
N ALA A 159 9.88 7.57 3.56
CA ALA A 159 11.21 7.62 4.18
C ALA A 159 11.62 9.06 4.52
N TRP A 160 11.37 9.99 3.60
CA TRP A 160 11.65 11.41 3.82
C TRP A 160 10.80 12.00 4.94
N LEU A 161 9.51 11.63 5.01
CA LEU A 161 8.63 12.03 6.12
C LEU A 161 9.19 11.55 7.46
N GLY A 162 9.78 10.36 7.53
CA GLY A 162 10.48 9.86 8.72
C GLY A 162 11.60 10.79 9.17
N GLN A 163 12.41 11.29 8.25
CA GLN A 163 13.47 12.26 8.56
C GLN A 163 12.90 13.60 9.02
N VAL A 164 11.85 14.10 8.38
CA VAL A 164 11.17 15.35 8.77
C VAL A 164 10.62 15.25 10.20
N VAL A 165 9.97 14.14 10.54
CA VAL A 165 9.45 13.92 11.90
C VAL A 165 10.57 13.88 12.94
N ARG A 166 11.75 13.38 12.57
CA ARG A 166 12.93 13.39 13.45
C ARG A 166 13.42 14.81 13.74
N THR A 167 13.41 15.70 12.73
CA THR A 167 14.01 17.04 12.82
C THR A 167 13.04 18.11 13.31
N ALA A 168 11.73 17.88 13.20
CA ALA A 168 10.68 18.81 13.58
C ALA A 168 9.77 18.24 14.71
N PRO A 169 10.16 18.35 15.98
CA PRO A 169 9.38 17.83 17.11
C PRO A 169 8.16 18.73 17.38
N SER A 170 7.12 18.61 16.59
CA SER A 170 5.83 19.27 16.84
C SER A 170 4.87 18.25 17.48
N HIS A 171 4.49 18.47 18.74
CA HIS A 171 3.49 17.66 19.45
C HIS A 171 2.14 17.66 18.73
N ALA A 172 1.79 18.74 18.00
CA ALA A 172 0.57 18.84 17.21
C ALA A 172 0.59 17.83 16.03
N MET A 173 1.69 17.72 15.31
CA MET A 173 1.82 16.80 14.19
C MET A 173 1.71 15.33 14.65
N GLN A 174 2.31 14.98 15.76
CA GLN A 174 2.22 13.64 16.34
C GLN A 174 0.79 13.25 16.74
N ARG A 175 -0.04 14.22 17.12
CA ARG A 175 -1.42 14.01 17.57
C ARG A 175 -2.42 13.92 16.42
N TRP A 176 -2.29 14.76 15.38
CA TRP A 176 -3.27 14.88 14.31
C TRP A 176 -3.04 13.94 13.12
N VAL A 177 -1.78 13.66 12.80
CA VAL A 177 -1.43 12.78 11.67
C VAL A 177 -2.11 11.40 11.79
N PRO A 178 -2.08 10.67 12.92
CA PRO A 178 -2.78 9.37 13.02
C PRO A 178 -4.29 9.46 12.80
N LYS A 179 -4.91 10.55 13.24
CA LYS A 179 -6.36 10.73 13.09
C LYS A 179 -6.76 10.98 11.65
N LEU A 180 -6.03 11.83 10.93
CA LEU A 180 -6.25 12.08 9.50
C LEU A 180 -6.07 10.82 8.67
N ILE A 181 -5.04 10.05 9.01
CA ILE A 181 -4.74 8.75 8.44
C ILE A 181 -5.89 7.76 8.67
N GLY A 182 -6.36 7.62 9.92
CA GLY A 182 -7.49 6.74 10.26
C GLY A 182 -8.76 7.15 9.50
N LEU A 183 -9.04 8.43 9.39
CA LEU A 183 -10.19 8.94 8.65
C LEU A 183 -10.11 8.62 7.15
N SER A 184 -8.94 8.79 6.52
CA SER A 184 -8.76 8.47 5.10
C SER A 184 -8.93 6.98 4.82
N LEU A 185 -8.42 6.11 5.71
CA LEU A 185 -8.61 4.66 5.61
C LEU A 185 -10.07 4.25 5.75
N LEU A 186 -10.79 4.88 6.69
CA LEU A 186 -12.21 4.61 6.90
C LEU A 186 -13.04 5.03 5.68
N SER A 187 -12.77 6.23 5.12
CA SER A 187 -13.45 6.71 3.91
C SER A 187 -13.23 5.77 2.73
N PHE A 188 -12.02 5.24 2.56
CA PHE A 188 -11.74 4.31 1.49
C PHE A 188 -12.35 2.91 1.74
N SER A 189 -12.39 2.45 2.99
CA SER A 189 -13.11 1.23 3.37
C SER A 189 -14.59 1.33 2.97
N LEU A 190 -15.25 2.45 3.28
CA LEU A 190 -16.64 2.69 2.90
C LEU A 190 -16.83 2.75 1.38
N TYR A 191 -15.89 3.38 0.65
CA TYR A 191 -15.92 3.38 -0.80
C TYR A 191 -15.85 1.97 -1.40
N LEU A 192 -15.03 1.08 -0.85
CA LEU A 192 -14.92 -0.31 -1.33
C LEU A 192 -16.18 -1.16 -1.04
N THR A 193 -16.93 -0.83 0.00
CA THR A 193 -18.18 -1.55 0.32
C THR A 193 -19.35 -1.11 -0.55
N TYR A 194 -19.35 0.12 -1.06
CA TYR A 194 -20.47 0.68 -1.82
C TYR A 194 -20.94 -0.17 -3.01
N PRO A 195 -20.05 -0.74 -3.88
CA PRO A 195 -20.49 -1.58 -5.00
C PRO A 195 -21.02 -2.96 -4.58
N ALA A 196 -20.76 -3.41 -3.35
CA ALA A 196 -21.22 -4.72 -2.87
C ALA A 196 -22.71 -4.72 -2.47
N PHE A 197 -23.31 -3.53 -2.32
CA PHE A 197 -24.70 -3.33 -1.94
C PHE A 197 -25.59 -2.83 -3.11
N LYS A 198 -25.03 -2.74 -4.31
CA LYS A 198 -25.77 -2.51 -5.57
C LYS A 198 -25.87 -3.80 -6.37
#